data_bd9daeeb9db011f4f10c7041f7d288f9
#
_entry.id   bd9daeeb9db011f4f10c7041f7d288f9
#
_cell.length_a   1.000
_cell.length_b   1.000
_cell.length_c   1.000
_cell.angle_alpha   90.00
_cell.angle_beta   90.00
_cell.angle_gamma   90.00
#
_symmetry.space_group_name_H-M   'P 1'
#
loop_
_entity.id
_entity.type
_entity.pdbx_description
1 polymer ?
#
loop_
_entity_poly.entity_id
_entity_poly.type
_entity_poly.pdbx_seq_one_letter_code
_entity_poly.pdbx_strand_id
1 'polypeptide(L)'
;MIDAAAEPGAADTGREGVVAEVARAVGADQRAFTVKVSLPSTVTARTGSFARVVFRGAPRHALLVPAHAIQRHGQVLSVFVVQDGVSRLRLIRVGTSSSEGVEVVAGLDAGESIVISPLTRLADGVRVTVGNVPTRTGGAS
;
A
#
# COMPACT_ATOMS: atom_id res chain seq x y z
N MET A 1 7.52 11.94 -8.02
CA MET A 1 7.72 12.88 -6.89
C MET A 1 8.75 12.29 -5.97
N ILE A 2 9.76 13.04 -5.59
CA ILE A 2 10.88 12.57 -4.78
C ILE A 2 10.93 13.47 -3.55
N ASP A 3 10.78 12.87 -2.38
CA ASP A 3 11.04 13.56 -1.11
C ASP A 3 12.49 13.34 -0.71
N ALA A 4 13.26 14.40 -0.66
CA ALA A 4 14.60 14.38 -0.07
C ALA A 4 14.48 14.81 1.39
N ALA A 5 14.53 13.86 2.31
CA ALA A 5 14.55 14.14 3.74
C ALA A 5 15.99 14.41 4.19
N ALA A 6 16.19 15.56 4.82
CA ALA A 6 17.43 15.91 5.49
C ALA A 6 17.49 15.26 6.88
N GLU A 7 18.68 15.20 7.45
CA GLU A 7 19.13 14.75 8.77
C GLU A 7 18.05 14.60 9.88
N PRO A 8 18.18 13.64 10.82
CA PRO A 8 17.26 13.47 11.94
C PRO A 8 17.32 14.70 12.86
N GLY A 9 16.29 15.53 12.77
CA GLY A 9 16.15 16.79 13.53
C GLY A 9 15.70 17.99 12.72
N ALA A 10 15.72 17.93 11.39
CA ALA A 10 15.11 18.95 10.55
C ALA A 10 13.67 18.55 10.21
N ALA A 11 12.76 19.52 10.29
CA ALA A 11 11.38 19.35 9.83
C ALA A 11 11.41 18.78 8.40
N ASP A 12 10.65 17.72 8.17
CA ASP A 12 10.53 17.03 6.88
C ASP A 12 9.87 17.97 5.85
N THR A 13 10.67 18.83 5.28
CA THR A 13 10.28 19.66 4.13
C THR A 13 10.63 18.90 2.86
N GLY A 14 9.88 17.84 2.59
CA GLY A 14 10.02 17.08 1.35
C GLY A 14 10.04 18.01 0.14
N ARG A 15 11.04 17.85 -0.73
CA ARG A 15 11.16 18.62 -1.97
C ARG A 15 10.93 17.69 -3.15
N GLU A 16 10.19 18.17 -4.13
CA GLU A 16 9.99 17.41 -5.35
C GLU A 16 11.20 17.54 -6.26
N GLY A 17 11.64 16.39 -6.79
CA GLY A 17 12.67 16.34 -7.82
C GLY A 17 12.19 15.51 -9.01
N VAL A 18 12.86 15.67 -10.12
CA VAL A 18 12.54 14.95 -11.37
C VAL A 18 13.62 13.92 -11.62
N VAL A 19 13.23 12.69 -11.90
CA VAL A 19 14.16 11.64 -12.36
C VAL A 19 14.66 12.02 -13.74
N ALA A 20 15.94 12.35 -13.84
CA ALA A 20 16.58 12.74 -15.10
C ALA A 20 17.11 11.52 -15.85
N GLU A 21 17.65 10.55 -15.13
CA GLU A 21 18.29 9.38 -15.73
C GLU A 21 18.19 8.17 -14.78
N VAL A 22 17.97 7.00 -15.34
CA VAL A 22 18.05 5.72 -14.63
C VAL A 22 19.04 4.84 -15.38
N ALA A 23 20.21 4.60 -14.80
CA ALA A 23 21.23 3.72 -15.34
C ALA A 23 21.24 2.40 -14.57
N ARG A 24 21.34 1.28 -15.30
CA ARG A 24 21.63 -0.01 -14.68
C ARG A 24 23.11 -0.07 -14.32
N ALA A 25 23.42 -0.49 -13.10
CA ALA A 25 24.79 -0.77 -12.74
C ALA A 25 25.30 -1.96 -13.60
N VAL A 26 26.39 -1.74 -14.30
CA VAL A 26 27.05 -2.77 -15.12
C VAL A 26 27.93 -3.59 -14.19
N GLY A 27 27.42 -4.72 -13.73
CA GLY A 27 28.17 -5.69 -12.91
C GLY A 27 27.26 -6.88 -12.63
N ALA A 28 27.77 -8.10 -12.90
CA ALA A 28 26.98 -9.34 -12.87
C ALA A 28 26.34 -9.67 -11.50
N ASP A 29 26.84 -9.06 -10.41
CA ASP A 29 26.38 -9.33 -9.03
C ASP A 29 25.73 -8.14 -8.33
N GLN A 30 25.62 -6.99 -8.96
CA GLN A 30 25.02 -5.80 -8.34
C GLN A 30 23.61 -5.55 -8.84
N ARG A 31 22.62 -5.91 -8.00
CA ARG A 31 21.21 -5.52 -8.17
C ARG A 31 20.99 -4.04 -7.78
N ALA A 32 21.88 -3.16 -8.25
CA ALA A 32 21.82 -1.75 -7.96
C ALA A 32 21.50 -0.95 -9.22
N PHE A 33 20.79 0.13 -9.03
CA PHE A 33 20.49 1.11 -10.07
C PHE A 33 21.04 2.47 -9.62
N THR A 34 21.64 3.19 -10.54
CA THR A 34 21.97 4.59 -10.32
C THR A 34 20.85 5.45 -10.89
N VAL A 35 20.28 6.28 -10.04
CA VAL A 35 19.21 7.21 -10.43
C VAL A 35 19.73 8.62 -10.25
N LYS A 36 19.74 9.40 -11.32
CA LYS A 36 20.02 10.83 -11.26
C LYS A 36 18.71 11.60 -11.12
N VAL A 37 18.69 12.47 -10.13
CA VAL A 37 17.52 13.28 -9.79
C VAL A 37 17.90 14.74 -9.91
N SER A 38 17.17 15.47 -10.72
CA SER A 38 17.27 16.92 -10.79
C SER A 38 16.43 17.56 -9.69
N LEU A 39 17.08 18.37 -8.86
CA LEU A 39 16.43 19.14 -7.83
C LEU A 39 16.18 20.57 -8.31
N PRO A 40 15.11 21.23 -7.82
CA PRO A 40 14.91 22.65 -8.09
C PRO A 40 16.07 23.49 -7.55
N SER A 41 16.37 24.60 -8.19
CA SER A 41 17.44 25.51 -7.78
C SER A 41 17.25 26.12 -6.36
N THR A 42 16.06 26.03 -5.82
CA THR A 42 15.74 26.43 -4.45
C THR A 42 16.26 25.47 -3.39
N VAL A 43 16.70 24.28 -3.78
CA VAL A 43 17.24 23.26 -2.88
C VAL A 43 18.75 23.41 -2.81
N THR A 44 19.28 23.83 -1.68
CA THR A 44 20.70 23.87 -1.42
C THR A 44 21.15 22.53 -0.81
N ALA A 45 21.83 21.73 -1.59
CA ALA A 45 22.44 20.49 -1.12
C ALA A 45 23.97 20.60 -1.17
N ARG A 46 24.63 20.08 -0.14
CA ARG A 46 26.09 19.99 -0.13
C ARG A 46 26.51 18.66 -0.75
N THR A 47 27.56 18.68 -1.56
CA THR A 47 28.16 17.47 -2.10
C THR A 47 28.60 16.55 -0.94
N GLY A 48 28.24 15.26 -1.03
CA GLY A 48 28.54 14.28 0.03
C GLY A 48 27.45 14.15 1.10
N SER A 49 26.38 14.93 1.05
CA SER A 49 25.23 14.75 1.96
C SER A 49 24.40 13.52 1.62
N PHE A 50 23.83 12.90 2.66
CA PHE A 50 22.88 11.83 2.48
C PHE A 50 21.47 12.39 2.24
N ALA A 51 20.72 11.71 1.40
CA ALA A 51 19.32 12.03 1.15
C ALA A 51 18.48 10.75 1.12
N ARG A 52 17.24 10.86 1.58
CA ARG A 52 16.23 9.81 1.38
C ARG A 52 15.35 10.21 0.21
N VAL A 53 15.20 9.30 -0.73
CA VAL A 53 14.37 9.53 -1.92
C VAL A 53 13.19 8.58 -1.88
N VAL A 54 11.98 9.13 -2.03
CA VAL A 54 10.75 8.36 -2.14
C VAL A 54 10.25 8.46 -3.57
N PHE A 55 10.24 7.34 -4.27
CA PHE A 55 9.69 7.27 -5.63
C PHE A 55 8.19 6.97 -5.55
N ARG A 56 7.38 7.88 -6.03
CA ARG A 56 5.97 7.61 -6.23
C ARG A 56 5.80 6.97 -7.61
N GLY A 57 5.35 5.72 -7.63
CA GLY A 57 4.98 5.04 -8.87
C GLY A 57 3.73 5.65 -9.49
N ALA A 58 3.44 5.28 -10.73
CA ALA A 58 2.16 5.60 -11.34
C ALA A 58 1.02 5.08 -10.45
N PRO A 59 -0.10 5.83 -10.31
CA PRO A 59 -1.25 5.34 -9.57
C PRO A 59 -1.72 4.03 -10.20
N ARG A 60 -1.82 3.00 -9.36
CA ARG A 60 -2.37 1.71 -9.72
C ARG A 60 -3.70 1.54 -9.00
N HIS A 61 -4.67 0.98 -9.68
CA HIS A 61 -5.88 0.54 -9.01
C HIS A 61 -5.52 -0.63 -8.10
N ALA A 62 -5.31 -0.34 -6.83
CA ALA A 62 -5.05 -1.34 -5.81
C ALA A 62 -6.37 -1.67 -5.10
N LEU A 63 -6.62 -2.94 -4.89
CA LEU A 63 -7.73 -3.40 -4.07
C LEU A 63 -7.27 -3.34 -2.62
N LEU A 64 -7.78 -2.39 -1.85
CA LEU A 64 -7.43 -2.20 -0.46
C LEU A 64 -8.48 -2.83 0.46
N VAL A 65 -8.03 -3.58 1.42
CA VAL A 65 -8.85 -4.24 2.42
C VAL A 65 -8.41 -3.78 3.81
N PRO A 66 -9.34 -3.45 4.72
CA PRO A 66 -8.98 -3.15 6.10
C PRO A 66 -8.20 -4.30 6.74
N ALA A 67 -7.10 -3.99 7.41
CA ALA A 67 -6.23 -5.02 7.99
C ALA A 67 -6.97 -5.97 8.96
N HIS A 68 -7.97 -5.45 9.68
CA HIS A 68 -8.79 -6.23 10.62
C HIS A 68 -9.78 -7.18 9.94
N ALA A 69 -10.03 -7.06 8.64
CA ALA A 69 -10.83 -8.00 7.87
C ALA A 69 -10.03 -9.24 7.42
N ILE A 70 -8.71 -9.17 7.51
CA ILE A 70 -7.82 -10.24 7.09
C ILE A 70 -7.59 -11.19 8.26
N GLN A 71 -7.90 -12.45 8.07
CA GLN A 71 -7.57 -13.51 9.01
C GLN A 71 -6.25 -14.15 8.65
N ARG A 72 -5.45 -14.41 9.68
CA ARG A 72 -4.17 -15.10 9.54
C ARG A 72 -4.20 -16.42 10.30
N HIS A 73 -3.95 -17.50 9.57
CA HIS A 73 -3.76 -18.84 10.14
C HIS A 73 -2.38 -19.36 9.72
N GLY A 74 -1.42 -19.23 10.59
CA GLY A 74 -0.01 -19.50 10.25
C GLY A 74 0.48 -18.58 9.12
N GLN A 75 0.83 -19.17 7.99
CA GLN A 75 1.31 -18.47 6.80
C GLN A 75 0.16 -18.11 5.81
N VAL A 76 -1.04 -18.60 6.07
CA VAL A 76 -2.19 -18.44 5.19
C VAL A 76 -2.97 -17.19 5.57
N LEU A 77 -3.27 -16.36 4.58
CA LEU A 77 -4.12 -15.19 4.72
C LEU A 77 -5.45 -15.43 4.01
N SER A 78 -6.54 -15.05 4.65
CA SER A 78 -7.88 -15.23 4.13
C SER A 78 -8.79 -14.07 4.51
N VAL A 79 -9.88 -13.92 3.76
CA VAL A 79 -11.00 -13.02 4.05
C VAL A 79 -12.30 -13.80 3.90
N PHE A 80 -13.37 -13.31 4.50
CA PHE A 80 -14.71 -13.80 4.20
C PHE A 80 -15.39 -12.90 3.18
N VAL A 81 -15.72 -13.46 2.02
CA VAL A 81 -16.50 -12.81 0.98
C VAL A 81 -17.98 -13.15 1.17
N VAL A 82 -18.87 -12.20 0.94
CA VAL A 82 -20.31 -12.42 0.98
C VAL A 82 -20.79 -12.77 -0.41
N GLN A 83 -21.33 -13.97 -0.57
CA GLN A 83 -21.97 -14.42 -1.79
C GLN A 83 -23.39 -14.93 -1.44
N ASP A 84 -24.41 -14.37 -2.06
CA ASP A 84 -25.83 -14.73 -1.85
C ASP A 84 -26.27 -14.72 -0.36
N GLY A 85 -25.75 -13.76 0.42
CA GLY A 85 -26.02 -13.63 1.84
C GLY A 85 -25.32 -14.67 2.72
N VAL A 86 -24.33 -15.38 2.19
CA VAL A 86 -23.54 -16.40 2.88
C VAL A 86 -22.08 -16.03 2.87
N SER A 87 -21.39 -16.20 3.99
CA SER A 87 -19.95 -16.01 4.08
C SER A 87 -19.20 -17.17 3.41
N ARG A 88 -18.22 -16.83 2.58
CA ARG A 88 -17.30 -17.80 1.96
C ARG A 88 -15.88 -17.43 2.31
N LEU A 89 -15.17 -18.38 2.89
CA LEU A 89 -13.74 -18.22 3.19
C LEU A 89 -12.96 -18.24 1.88
N ARG A 90 -12.17 -17.19 1.64
CA ARG A 90 -11.34 -17.08 0.45
C ARG A 90 -9.91 -16.77 0.82
N LEU A 91 -8.99 -17.55 0.27
CA LEU A 91 -7.56 -17.31 0.42
C LEU A 91 -7.14 -16.11 -0.43
N ILE A 92 -6.31 -15.26 0.15
CA ILE A 92 -5.81 -14.07 -0.53
C ILE A 92 -4.29 -14.00 -0.48
N ARG A 93 -3.74 -13.27 -1.42
CA ARG A 93 -2.35 -12.83 -1.38
C ARG A 93 -2.32 -11.33 -1.23
N VAL A 94 -1.51 -10.85 -0.29
CA VAL A 94 -1.39 -9.43 0.00
C VAL A 94 -0.06 -8.88 -0.51
N GLY A 95 -0.07 -7.59 -0.82
CA GLY A 95 1.08 -6.80 -1.20
C GLY A 95 1.48 -5.83 -0.08
N THR A 96 1.53 -4.55 -0.41
CA THR A 96 1.95 -3.50 0.50
C THR A 96 0.86 -3.16 1.53
N SER A 97 1.27 -2.89 2.76
CA SER A 97 0.38 -2.34 3.79
C SER A 97 0.63 -0.84 3.94
N SER A 98 -0.45 -0.07 4.07
CA SER A 98 -0.44 1.37 4.30
C SER A 98 -1.39 1.75 5.44
N SER A 99 -1.45 3.04 5.77
CA SER A 99 -2.46 3.57 6.69
C SER A 99 -3.89 3.45 6.16
N GLU A 100 -4.08 3.32 4.86
CA GLU A 100 -5.38 3.18 4.20
C GLU A 100 -5.86 1.72 4.17
N GLY A 101 -4.97 0.75 4.34
CA GLY A 101 -5.29 -0.68 4.32
C GLY A 101 -4.17 -1.54 3.78
N VAL A 102 -4.51 -2.79 3.54
CA VAL A 102 -3.62 -3.81 2.99
C VAL A 102 -4.01 -4.07 1.54
N GLU A 103 -3.06 -3.96 0.65
CA GLU A 103 -3.24 -4.26 -0.77
C GLU A 103 -3.45 -5.77 -0.97
N VAL A 104 -4.52 -6.14 -1.66
CA VAL A 104 -4.77 -7.52 -2.10
C VAL A 104 -4.34 -7.65 -3.55
N VAL A 105 -3.38 -8.52 -3.81
CA VAL A 105 -2.81 -8.74 -5.15
C VAL A 105 -3.39 -9.96 -5.85
N ALA A 106 -4.06 -10.84 -5.12
CA ALA A 106 -4.78 -11.99 -5.69
C ALA A 106 -5.82 -12.56 -4.71
N GLY A 107 -6.86 -13.18 -5.25
CA GLY A 107 -7.88 -13.90 -4.49
C GLY A 107 -9.13 -13.08 -4.18
N LEU A 108 -9.20 -11.81 -4.57
CA LEU A 108 -10.36 -10.95 -4.39
C LEU A 108 -10.55 -10.07 -5.63
N ASP A 109 -11.79 -9.86 -6.03
CA ASP A 109 -12.14 -9.02 -7.16
C ASP A 109 -12.77 -7.70 -6.70
N ALA A 110 -12.61 -6.67 -7.52
CA ALA A 110 -13.19 -5.37 -7.23
C ALA A 110 -14.73 -5.45 -7.25
N GLY A 111 -15.37 -4.85 -6.24
CA GLY A 111 -16.83 -4.86 -6.09
C GLY A 111 -17.36 -6.02 -5.26
N GLU A 112 -16.54 -6.99 -4.87
CA GLU A 112 -16.96 -8.03 -3.93
C GLU A 112 -17.16 -7.45 -2.53
N SER A 113 -18.19 -7.93 -1.84
CA SER A 113 -18.44 -7.56 -0.44
C SER A 113 -17.69 -8.48 0.49
N ILE A 114 -16.95 -7.92 1.42
CA ILE A 114 -16.22 -8.67 2.44
C ILE A 114 -16.78 -8.40 3.83
N VAL A 115 -16.64 -9.38 4.73
CA VAL A 115 -17.01 -9.22 6.13
C VAL A 115 -15.86 -8.57 6.88
N ILE A 116 -16.13 -7.46 7.56
CA ILE A 116 -15.13 -6.72 8.34
C ILE A 116 -15.28 -6.95 9.85
N SER A 117 -16.46 -7.32 10.33
CA SER A 117 -16.76 -7.57 11.76
C SER A 117 -18.14 -8.20 11.93
N PRO A 118 -18.37 -9.02 12.97
CA PRO A 118 -17.41 -9.70 13.84
C PRO A 118 -16.85 -10.97 13.17
N LEU A 119 -15.53 -11.11 13.15
CA LEU A 119 -14.87 -12.29 12.53
C LEU A 119 -14.83 -13.53 13.44
N THR A 120 -14.94 -13.33 14.75
CA THR A 120 -14.77 -14.39 15.76
C THR A 120 -15.83 -15.48 15.74
N ARG A 121 -16.97 -15.23 15.11
CA ARG A 121 -18.08 -16.17 14.98
C ARG A 121 -18.36 -16.58 13.54
N LEU A 122 -17.52 -16.16 12.61
CA LEU A 122 -17.68 -16.49 11.20
C LEU A 122 -16.99 -17.81 10.87
N ALA A 123 -17.72 -18.63 10.13
CA ALA A 123 -17.21 -19.83 9.49
C ALA A 123 -17.69 -19.81 8.02
N ASP A 124 -17.09 -20.65 7.21
CA ASP A 124 -17.55 -20.84 5.84
C ASP A 124 -18.98 -21.35 5.82
N GLY A 125 -19.82 -20.78 4.96
CA GLY A 125 -21.23 -21.17 4.83
C GLY A 125 -22.22 -20.55 5.83
N VAL A 126 -21.78 -19.64 6.70
CA VAL A 126 -22.66 -18.95 7.65
C VAL A 126 -23.43 -17.84 6.96
N ARG A 127 -24.74 -17.75 7.22
CA ARG A 127 -25.55 -16.61 6.76
C ARG A 127 -25.08 -15.33 7.43
N VAL A 128 -24.89 -14.30 6.63
CA VAL A 128 -24.51 -12.96 7.09
C VAL A 128 -25.55 -11.95 6.61
N THR A 129 -25.90 -11.04 7.50
CA THR A 129 -26.72 -9.89 7.15
C THR A 129 -25.81 -8.68 7.01
N VAL A 130 -25.92 -7.97 5.90
CA VAL A 130 -25.18 -6.73 5.68
C VAL A 130 -25.71 -5.68 6.65
N GLY A 131 -24.97 -5.40 7.70
CA GLY A 131 -25.21 -4.23 8.54
C GLY A 131 -24.82 -2.97 7.77
N ASN A 132 -25.57 -1.89 7.94
CA ASN A 132 -25.25 -0.61 7.31
C ASN A 132 -23.95 -0.07 7.95
N VAL A 133 -22.81 -0.28 7.30
CA VAL A 133 -21.56 0.36 7.69
C VAL A 133 -21.62 1.80 7.19
N PRO A 134 -21.52 2.81 8.07
CA PRO A 134 -21.47 4.18 7.60
C PRO A 134 -20.23 4.36 6.72
N THR A 135 -20.46 4.60 5.45
CA THR A 135 -19.40 4.97 4.51
C THR A 135 -18.76 6.26 5.00
N ARG A 136 -17.56 6.20 5.53
CA ARG A 136 -16.76 7.41 5.74
C ARG A 136 -16.40 7.95 4.36
N THR A 137 -17.23 8.84 3.88
CA THR A 137 -16.86 9.74 2.80
C THR A 137 -15.76 10.64 3.34
N GLY A 138 -14.52 10.40 2.95
CA GLY A 138 -13.42 11.30 3.19
C GLY A 138 -13.73 12.60 2.47
N GLY A 139 -14.23 13.59 3.21
CA GLY A 139 -14.39 14.94 2.73
C GLY A 139 -12.99 15.53 2.51
N ALA A 140 -12.67 15.81 1.26
CA ALA A 140 -11.61 16.73 0.93
C ALA A 140 -12.00 18.12 1.45
N SER A 141 -11.12 18.74 2.17
CA SER A 141 -11.01 20.20 2.34
C SER A 141 -9.55 20.53 2.41
#